data_01791fdd07c9f9a4d662879deaa213cb
#
_entry.id   01791fdd07c9f9a4d662879deaa213cb
#
_cell.length_a   1.000
_cell.length_b   1.000
_cell.length_c   1.000
_cell.angle_alpha   90.00
_cell.angle_beta   90.00
_cell.angle_gamma   90.00
#
_symmetry.space_group_name_H-M   'P 1'
#
loop_
_entity.id
_entity.type
_entity.pdbx_description
1 polymer ?
#
loop_
_entity_poly.entity_id
_entity_poly.type
_entity_poly.pdbx_seq_one_letter_code
_entity_poly.pdbx_strand_id
1 'polypeptide(L)'
;MSTRYDCRDPQSRTAGVDAAVTAAQAGELIVLPTDTVYGIGADAFIPAAVTTMLAAKGRGRNMPPPVLVGTARAAAALVDDLGPFGQDLIEEFWPGALTLVFRASPTLLWDLGDAKGTVALRMPLHSIALDVLKQTGPLAVSSANRTGQPAATTADEAQRQLGEAVSVYLDGGPCADNIPSTILDLTGTIPTLLRAGAISVDRLRTVASVIADNEQLTAAAADYKPAAPHPLARDEHGGPRAEGMIDSPVEEPPSGG
;
A
#
# COMPACT_ATOMS: atom_id res chain seq x y z
N MET A 1 24.06 -9.32 -0.10
CA MET A 1 24.11 -8.58 1.20
C MET A 1 22.91 -7.64 1.27
N SER A 2 22.19 -7.69 2.33
CA SER A 2 21.00 -6.86 2.52
C SER A 2 21.38 -5.54 3.23
N THR A 3 20.85 -4.41 2.75
CA THR A 3 21.14 -3.09 3.30
C THR A 3 19.85 -2.44 3.79
N ARG A 4 19.89 -1.81 4.98
CA ARG A 4 18.76 -1.07 5.54
C ARG A 4 19.08 0.42 5.60
N TYR A 5 18.13 1.25 5.18
CA TYR A 5 18.22 2.70 5.19
C TYR A 5 17.17 3.30 6.13
N ASP A 6 17.62 4.15 7.08
CA ASP A 6 16.71 4.93 7.92
C ASP A 6 16.17 6.12 7.13
N CYS A 7 14.98 5.95 6.55
CA CYS A 7 14.33 6.96 5.72
C CYS A 7 13.65 8.08 6.51
N ARG A 8 13.78 8.11 7.82
CA ARG A 8 13.38 9.25 8.67
C ARG A 8 14.43 10.36 8.58
N ASP A 9 15.70 10.01 8.32
CA ASP A 9 16.75 10.96 7.97
C ASP A 9 16.68 11.31 6.47
N PRO A 10 16.61 12.60 6.07
CA PRO A 10 16.45 13.00 4.69
C PRO A 10 17.57 12.53 3.73
N GLN A 11 18.83 12.53 4.19
CA GLN A 11 19.96 12.09 3.38
C GLN A 11 19.94 10.58 3.15
N SER A 12 19.71 9.83 4.23
CA SER A 12 19.58 8.38 4.17
C SER A 12 18.35 7.96 3.36
N ARG A 13 17.25 8.73 3.41
CA ARG A 13 16.06 8.51 2.58
C ARG A 13 16.37 8.60 1.09
N THR A 14 17.06 9.65 0.66
CA THR A 14 17.42 9.81 -0.76
C THR A 14 18.29 8.64 -1.23
N ALA A 15 19.36 8.33 -0.49
CA ALA A 15 20.22 7.20 -0.80
C ALA A 15 19.47 5.85 -0.79
N GLY A 16 18.54 5.67 0.17
CA GLY A 16 17.73 4.46 0.27
C GLY A 16 16.76 4.30 -0.90
N VAL A 17 16.08 5.38 -1.30
CA VAL A 17 15.18 5.36 -2.48
C VAL A 17 15.97 5.03 -3.74
N ASP A 18 17.12 5.65 -3.98
CA ASP A 18 17.96 5.40 -5.15
C ASP A 18 18.46 3.95 -5.17
N ALA A 19 18.88 3.42 -4.01
CA ALA A 19 19.28 2.03 -3.86
C ALA A 19 18.13 1.06 -4.13
N ALA A 20 16.93 1.35 -3.61
CA ALA A 20 15.73 0.52 -3.83
C ALA A 20 15.30 0.53 -5.31
N VAL A 21 15.36 1.68 -5.97
CA VAL A 21 15.08 1.80 -7.41
C VAL A 21 16.06 0.95 -8.22
N THR A 22 17.35 1.09 -7.95
CA THR A 22 18.41 0.33 -8.63
C THR A 22 18.22 -1.19 -8.42
N ALA A 23 17.95 -1.62 -7.18
CA ALA A 23 17.72 -3.02 -6.86
C ALA A 23 16.48 -3.58 -7.58
N ALA A 24 15.35 -2.86 -7.53
CA ALA A 24 14.12 -3.30 -8.19
C ALA A 24 14.30 -3.43 -9.71
N GLN A 25 14.97 -2.47 -10.37
CA GLN A 25 15.28 -2.50 -11.81
C GLN A 25 16.25 -3.63 -12.18
N ALA A 26 17.11 -4.04 -11.25
CA ALA A 26 17.98 -5.22 -11.41
C ALA A 26 17.25 -6.56 -11.17
N GLY A 27 15.94 -6.54 -10.84
CA GLY A 27 15.15 -7.74 -10.54
C GLY A 27 15.35 -8.27 -9.12
N GLU A 28 15.93 -7.46 -8.23
CA GLU A 28 16.11 -7.78 -6.82
C GLU A 28 14.88 -7.36 -5.99
N LEU A 29 14.75 -7.94 -4.79
CA LEU A 29 13.63 -7.66 -3.90
C LEU A 29 13.94 -6.48 -3.00
N ILE A 30 12.94 -5.64 -2.78
CA ILE A 30 12.98 -4.52 -1.85
C ILE A 30 11.88 -4.63 -0.80
N VAL A 31 12.07 -4.01 0.35
CA VAL A 31 11.03 -3.81 1.36
C VAL A 31 10.83 -2.33 1.58
N LEU A 32 9.56 -1.90 1.57
CA LEU A 32 9.16 -0.50 1.69
C LEU A 32 7.97 -0.34 2.65
N PRO A 33 7.87 0.78 3.38
CA PRO A 33 6.72 1.10 4.22
C PRO A 33 5.54 1.53 3.36
N THR A 34 4.31 1.24 3.84
CA THR A 34 3.06 1.76 3.26
C THR A 34 2.17 2.35 4.35
N ASP A 35 1.05 2.92 3.97
CA ASP A 35 -0.02 3.40 4.86
C ASP A 35 -0.77 2.27 5.57
N THR A 36 -0.47 1.00 5.32
CA THR A 36 -1.09 -0.16 5.97
C THR A 36 -0.08 -1.02 6.71
N VAL A 37 0.77 -1.74 5.98
CA VAL A 37 1.82 -2.62 6.49
C VAL A 37 3.05 -2.51 5.60
N TYR A 38 4.21 -2.95 6.07
CA TYR A 38 5.38 -3.06 5.19
C TYR A 38 5.12 -4.02 4.05
N GLY A 39 5.60 -3.67 2.86
CA GLY A 39 5.50 -4.47 1.64
C GLY A 39 6.86 -4.99 1.18
N ILE A 40 6.90 -6.26 0.74
CA ILE A 40 7.99 -6.78 -0.09
C ILE A 40 7.60 -6.58 -1.54
N GLY A 41 8.49 -6.00 -2.34
CA GLY A 41 8.25 -5.60 -3.72
C GLY A 41 9.25 -6.18 -4.69
N ALA A 42 8.78 -6.42 -5.91
CA ALA A 42 9.54 -6.84 -7.08
C ALA A 42 9.04 -6.06 -8.30
N ASP A 43 9.87 -5.81 -9.30
CA ASP A 43 9.43 -5.26 -10.57
C ASP A 43 8.36 -6.17 -11.19
N ALA A 44 7.17 -5.62 -11.47
CA ALA A 44 6.03 -6.38 -11.99
C ALA A 44 6.27 -6.93 -13.39
N PHE A 45 7.19 -6.35 -14.15
CA PHE A 45 7.54 -6.73 -15.51
C PHE A 45 8.75 -7.67 -15.61
N ILE A 46 9.33 -8.06 -14.47
CA ILE A 46 10.41 -9.06 -14.38
C ILE A 46 9.85 -10.34 -13.76
N PRO A 47 9.41 -11.35 -14.56
CA PRO A 47 8.78 -12.58 -14.03
C PRO A 47 9.64 -13.35 -13.04
N ALA A 48 10.96 -13.33 -13.22
CA ALA A 48 11.91 -13.96 -12.31
C ALA A 48 11.92 -13.29 -10.93
N ALA A 49 11.82 -11.94 -10.88
CA ALA A 49 11.74 -11.19 -9.63
C ALA A 49 10.44 -11.48 -8.87
N VAL A 50 9.30 -11.54 -9.58
CA VAL A 50 8.01 -11.93 -8.99
C VAL A 50 8.07 -13.35 -8.43
N THR A 51 8.65 -14.29 -9.18
CA THR A 51 8.83 -15.68 -8.72
C THR A 51 9.70 -15.74 -7.47
N THR A 52 10.80 -14.98 -7.44
CA THR A 52 11.70 -14.90 -6.29
C THR A 52 10.98 -14.31 -5.06
N MET A 53 10.14 -13.28 -5.26
CA MET A 53 9.33 -12.71 -4.19
C MET A 53 8.34 -13.72 -3.60
N LEU A 54 7.63 -14.48 -4.45
CA LEU A 54 6.71 -15.52 -4.00
C LEU A 54 7.45 -16.61 -3.22
N ALA A 55 8.63 -17.05 -3.71
CA ALA A 55 9.46 -18.02 -3.03
C ALA A 55 9.97 -17.53 -1.67
N ALA A 56 10.43 -16.27 -1.56
CA ALA A 56 10.87 -15.65 -0.31
C ALA A 56 9.77 -15.64 0.77
N LYS A 57 8.51 -15.52 0.34
CA LYS A 57 7.32 -15.58 1.22
C LYS A 57 6.87 -17.02 1.51
N GLY A 58 7.33 -18.04 0.78
CA GLY A 58 6.72 -19.38 0.79
C GLY A 58 5.28 -19.36 0.25
N ARG A 59 5.01 -18.55 -0.77
CA ARG A 59 3.69 -18.34 -1.36
C ARG A 59 3.60 -18.97 -2.75
N GLY A 60 2.53 -19.67 -3.02
CA GLY A 60 2.29 -20.29 -4.33
C GLY A 60 1.82 -19.30 -5.40
N ARG A 61 1.93 -19.68 -6.68
CA ARG A 61 1.45 -18.90 -7.83
C ARG A 61 -0.07 -18.69 -7.85
N ASN A 62 -0.82 -19.54 -7.18
CA ASN A 62 -2.28 -19.45 -7.02
C ASN A 62 -2.75 -18.24 -6.17
N MET A 63 -1.83 -17.49 -5.60
CA MET A 63 -2.10 -16.27 -4.85
C MET A 63 -1.31 -15.09 -5.45
N PRO A 64 -1.71 -14.55 -6.61
CA PRO A 64 -0.99 -13.47 -7.28
C PRO A 64 -0.89 -12.25 -6.37
N PRO A 65 0.26 -11.53 -6.38
CA PRO A 65 0.41 -10.30 -5.61
C PRO A 65 -0.34 -9.14 -6.27
N PRO A 66 -0.85 -8.19 -5.49
CA PRO A 66 -1.28 -6.91 -6.04
C PRO A 66 -0.08 -6.12 -6.61
N VAL A 67 -0.40 -5.17 -7.49
CA VAL A 67 0.58 -4.25 -8.06
C VAL A 67 0.35 -2.85 -7.48
N LEU A 68 1.41 -2.27 -6.91
CA LEU A 68 1.41 -0.88 -6.49
C LEU A 68 1.85 0.04 -7.62
N VAL A 69 1.20 1.19 -7.71
CA VAL A 69 1.46 2.23 -8.72
C VAL A 69 1.74 3.58 -8.07
N GLY A 70 2.57 4.39 -8.71
CA GLY A 70 2.91 5.73 -8.23
C GLY A 70 1.91 6.82 -8.66
N THR A 71 1.01 6.53 -9.61
CA THR A 71 0.00 7.47 -10.11
C THR A 71 -1.24 6.72 -10.60
N ALA A 72 -2.42 7.36 -10.57
CA ALA A 72 -3.65 6.82 -11.15
C ALA A 72 -3.53 6.57 -12.67
N ARG A 73 -2.77 7.44 -13.38
CA ARG A 73 -2.49 7.26 -14.80
C ARG A 73 -1.72 5.96 -15.09
N ALA A 74 -0.76 5.61 -14.23
CA ALA A 74 -0.04 4.35 -14.38
C ALA A 74 -0.98 3.15 -14.19
N ALA A 75 -1.94 3.21 -13.25
CA ALA A 75 -2.95 2.17 -13.08
C ALA A 75 -3.83 2.02 -14.33
N ALA A 76 -4.33 3.12 -14.89
CA ALA A 76 -5.16 3.09 -16.09
C ALA A 76 -4.47 2.43 -17.30
N ALA A 77 -3.14 2.52 -17.39
CA ALA A 77 -2.37 1.88 -18.45
C ALA A 77 -2.22 0.35 -18.27
N LEU A 78 -2.50 -0.18 -17.08
CA LEU A 78 -2.36 -1.60 -16.74
C LEU A 78 -3.65 -2.40 -16.90
N VAL A 79 -4.76 -1.72 -17.11
CA VAL A 79 -6.09 -2.35 -17.18
C VAL A 79 -6.70 -2.20 -18.57
N ASP A 80 -7.64 -3.07 -18.87
CA ASP A 80 -8.41 -3.01 -20.13
C ASP A 80 -9.37 -1.80 -20.09
N ASP A 81 -10.12 -1.67 -18.99
CA ASP A 81 -11.01 -0.55 -18.70
C ASP A 81 -11.14 -0.36 -17.18
N LEU A 82 -11.23 0.88 -16.72
CA LEU A 82 -11.53 1.20 -15.31
C LEU A 82 -12.99 0.95 -14.96
N GLY A 83 -13.87 0.95 -15.95
CA GLY A 83 -15.31 0.81 -15.76
C GLY A 83 -15.95 2.01 -15.05
N PRO A 84 -17.28 1.98 -14.86
CA PRO A 84 -18.02 3.13 -14.33
C PRO A 84 -17.72 3.44 -12.86
N PHE A 85 -17.28 2.46 -12.08
CA PHE A 85 -16.96 2.65 -10.65
C PHE A 85 -15.48 2.87 -10.39
N GLY A 86 -14.60 2.39 -11.29
CA GLY A 86 -13.16 2.39 -11.05
C GLY A 86 -12.58 3.79 -10.98
N GLN A 87 -13.01 4.69 -11.87
CA GLN A 87 -12.54 6.06 -11.89
C GLN A 87 -12.95 6.80 -10.60
N ASP A 88 -14.23 6.74 -10.23
CA ASP A 88 -14.75 7.45 -9.05
C ASP A 88 -14.11 6.92 -7.75
N LEU A 89 -13.89 5.60 -7.64
CA LEU A 89 -13.23 4.99 -6.49
C LEU A 89 -11.75 5.37 -6.41
N ILE A 90 -11.07 5.49 -7.55
CA ILE A 90 -9.68 5.96 -7.61
C ILE A 90 -9.60 7.43 -7.19
N GLU A 91 -10.47 8.29 -7.71
CA GLU A 91 -10.48 9.72 -7.39
C GLU A 91 -10.74 9.99 -5.91
N GLU A 92 -11.63 9.23 -5.27
CA GLU A 92 -11.97 9.43 -3.86
C GLU A 92 -10.97 8.78 -2.89
N PHE A 93 -10.42 7.58 -3.23
CA PHE A 93 -9.70 6.77 -2.25
C PHE A 93 -8.21 6.58 -2.53
N TRP A 94 -7.68 7.07 -3.67
CA TRP A 94 -6.25 6.99 -3.96
C TRP A 94 -5.58 8.38 -3.97
N PRO A 95 -4.36 8.49 -3.41
CA PRO A 95 -3.61 7.42 -2.73
C PRO A 95 -4.26 7.00 -1.40
N GLY A 96 -4.23 5.68 -1.10
CA GLY A 96 -4.83 5.18 0.13
C GLY A 96 -4.96 3.66 0.24
N ALA A 97 -5.72 3.23 1.24
CA ALA A 97 -5.84 1.83 1.64
C ALA A 97 -6.94 1.06 0.87
N LEU A 98 -7.20 1.42 -0.40
CA LEU A 98 -8.11 0.70 -1.28
C LEU A 98 -7.34 -0.03 -2.37
N THR A 99 -7.57 -1.34 -2.49
CA THR A 99 -7.09 -2.18 -3.59
C THR A 99 -8.27 -2.52 -4.49
N LEU A 100 -8.12 -2.28 -5.79
CA LEU A 100 -9.15 -2.53 -6.80
C LEU A 100 -8.68 -3.61 -7.77
N VAL A 101 -9.51 -4.63 -8.01
CA VAL A 101 -9.23 -5.70 -8.97
C VAL A 101 -9.93 -5.39 -10.28
N PHE A 102 -9.15 -5.37 -11.36
CA PHE A 102 -9.61 -5.10 -12.71
C PHE A 102 -9.25 -6.24 -13.66
N ARG A 103 -9.84 -6.24 -14.86
CA ARG A 103 -9.30 -7.00 -15.99
C ARG A 103 -7.98 -6.37 -16.42
N ALA A 104 -6.91 -7.17 -16.45
CA ALA A 104 -5.61 -6.70 -16.90
C ALA A 104 -5.65 -6.40 -18.40
N SER A 105 -4.91 -5.38 -18.85
CA SER A 105 -4.74 -5.11 -20.25
C SER A 105 -4.12 -6.33 -20.96
N PRO A 106 -4.72 -6.83 -22.03
CA PRO A 106 -4.24 -8.03 -22.72
C PRO A 106 -2.89 -7.84 -23.44
N THR A 107 -2.43 -6.59 -23.53
CA THR A 107 -1.14 -6.24 -24.16
C THR A 107 0.06 -6.35 -23.21
N LEU A 108 -0.18 -6.56 -21.91
CA LEU A 108 0.89 -6.62 -20.93
C LEU A 108 1.58 -7.98 -20.94
N LEU A 109 2.89 -7.95 -21.08
CA LEU A 109 3.76 -9.13 -21.04
C LEU A 109 4.37 -9.28 -19.65
N TRP A 110 3.56 -9.58 -18.66
CA TRP A 110 3.98 -9.85 -17.28
C TRP A 110 3.51 -11.23 -16.80
N ASP A 111 4.12 -11.73 -15.74
CA ASP A 111 3.70 -12.96 -15.08
C ASP A 111 3.63 -12.73 -13.56
N LEU A 112 2.44 -12.46 -13.09
CA LEU A 112 2.16 -12.25 -11.66
C LEU A 112 1.72 -13.55 -10.94
N GLY A 113 1.75 -14.70 -11.61
CA GLY A 113 1.16 -15.94 -11.15
C GLY A 113 -0.20 -16.21 -11.80
N ASP A 114 -1.03 -17.04 -11.16
CA ASP A 114 -2.29 -17.53 -11.72
C ASP A 114 -3.41 -16.48 -11.57
N ALA A 115 -3.18 -15.27 -12.10
CA ALA A 115 -4.06 -14.11 -12.00
C ALA A 115 -5.33 -14.19 -12.88
N LYS A 116 -5.45 -15.20 -13.77
CA LYS A 116 -6.62 -15.44 -14.62
C LYS A 116 -7.09 -14.22 -15.43
N GLY A 117 -6.13 -13.40 -15.91
CA GLY A 117 -6.41 -12.19 -16.68
C GLY A 117 -6.91 -11.00 -15.84
N THR A 118 -6.70 -11.03 -14.53
CA THR A 118 -7.03 -9.92 -13.64
C THR A 118 -5.78 -9.34 -13.00
N VAL A 119 -5.87 -8.12 -12.46
CA VAL A 119 -4.83 -7.49 -11.66
C VAL A 119 -5.45 -6.71 -10.51
N ALA A 120 -4.87 -6.85 -9.33
CA ALA A 120 -5.20 -6.05 -8.16
C ALA A 120 -4.26 -4.83 -8.11
N LEU A 121 -4.80 -3.62 -8.17
CA LEU A 121 -4.03 -2.36 -8.19
C LEU A 121 -4.28 -1.54 -6.94
N ARG A 122 -3.25 -0.82 -6.47
CA ARG A 122 -3.36 0.16 -5.40
C ARG A 122 -2.32 1.26 -5.56
N MET A 123 -2.69 2.50 -5.23
CA MET A 123 -1.76 3.62 -5.03
C MET A 123 -1.63 3.88 -3.53
N PRO A 124 -0.49 3.55 -2.87
CA PRO A 124 -0.37 3.67 -1.42
C PRO A 124 -0.22 5.13 -0.97
N LEU A 125 -0.78 5.48 0.19
CA LEU A 125 -0.60 6.80 0.79
C LEU A 125 0.65 6.81 1.70
N HIS A 126 1.82 6.70 1.08
CA HIS A 126 3.09 6.78 1.80
C HIS A 126 4.18 7.41 0.94
N SER A 127 4.78 8.49 1.43
CA SER A 127 5.72 9.30 0.63
C SER A 127 6.93 8.50 0.12
N ILE A 128 7.53 7.64 0.95
CA ILE A 128 8.67 6.80 0.55
C ILE A 128 8.24 5.81 -0.54
N ALA A 129 7.10 5.15 -0.37
CA ALA A 129 6.58 4.22 -1.38
C ALA A 129 6.32 4.92 -2.72
N LEU A 130 5.70 6.12 -2.67
CA LEU A 130 5.42 6.90 -3.87
C LEU A 130 6.70 7.40 -4.57
N ASP A 131 7.73 7.77 -3.80
CA ASP A 131 9.03 8.19 -4.36
C ASP A 131 9.71 7.04 -5.13
N VAL A 132 9.64 5.81 -4.59
CA VAL A 132 10.13 4.60 -5.28
C VAL A 132 9.28 4.32 -6.51
N LEU A 133 7.95 4.20 -6.37
CA LEU A 133 7.02 3.83 -7.45
C LEU A 133 7.01 4.81 -8.63
N LYS A 134 7.28 6.09 -8.41
CA LYS A 134 7.41 7.09 -9.48
C LYS A 134 8.64 6.86 -10.33
N GLN A 135 9.68 6.23 -9.81
CA GLN A 135 10.95 5.99 -10.50
C GLN A 135 11.04 4.58 -11.07
N THR A 136 10.55 3.57 -10.35
CA THR A 136 10.56 2.17 -10.83
C THR A 136 9.43 1.88 -11.82
N GLY A 137 8.29 2.60 -11.73
CA GLY A 137 7.04 2.15 -12.30
C GLY A 137 6.34 1.13 -11.39
N PRO A 138 5.43 0.31 -11.96
CA PRO A 138 4.62 -0.64 -11.21
C PRO A 138 5.45 -1.74 -10.54
N LEU A 139 5.24 -1.96 -9.26
CA LEU A 139 5.85 -3.05 -8.49
C LEU A 139 4.79 -4.07 -8.06
N ALA A 140 5.06 -5.35 -8.25
CA ALA A 140 4.33 -6.42 -7.58
C ALA A 140 4.69 -6.40 -6.10
N VAL A 141 3.71 -6.17 -5.22
CA VAL A 141 3.97 -5.97 -3.79
C VAL A 141 3.01 -6.83 -2.96
N SER A 142 3.55 -7.49 -1.96
CA SER A 142 2.78 -8.21 -0.96
C SER A 142 3.24 -7.79 0.44
N SER A 143 2.46 -8.08 1.50
CA SER A 143 2.90 -7.82 2.87
C SER A 143 4.28 -8.43 3.15
N ALA A 144 5.15 -7.71 3.88
CA ALA A 144 6.53 -8.12 4.16
C ALA A 144 6.60 -9.13 5.31
N ASN A 145 6.07 -10.35 5.05
CA ASN A 145 6.07 -11.48 5.99
C ASN A 145 6.15 -12.80 5.23
N ARG A 146 6.58 -13.84 5.91
CA ARG A 146 6.39 -15.23 5.43
C ARG A 146 4.92 -15.61 5.51
N THR A 147 4.44 -16.41 4.58
CA THR A 147 3.06 -16.92 4.57
C THR A 147 2.72 -17.58 5.89
N GLY A 148 1.56 -17.23 6.46
CA GLY A 148 1.12 -17.72 7.77
C GLY A 148 1.69 -16.97 8.98
N GLN A 149 2.62 -16.01 8.78
CA GLN A 149 3.11 -15.14 9.82
C GLN A 149 2.41 -13.78 9.78
N PRO A 150 2.36 -13.02 10.90
CA PRO A 150 1.82 -11.66 10.92
C PRO A 150 2.55 -10.76 9.94
N ALA A 151 1.81 -9.85 9.28
CA ALA A 151 2.39 -8.82 8.42
C ALA A 151 3.30 -7.89 9.24
N ALA A 152 4.47 -7.55 8.69
CA ALA A 152 5.40 -6.66 9.36
C ALA A 152 4.85 -5.23 9.42
N THR A 153 4.93 -4.60 10.57
CA THR A 153 4.59 -3.20 10.83
C THR A 153 5.83 -2.31 10.96
N THR A 154 7.01 -2.92 11.04
CA THR A 154 8.31 -2.26 11.10
C THR A 154 9.30 -2.92 10.13
N ALA A 155 10.34 -2.19 9.73
CA ALA A 155 11.42 -2.74 8.92
C ALA A 155 12.17 -3.86 9.64
N ASP A 156 12.31 -3.78 10.97
CA ASP A 156 12.90 -4.84 11.80
C ASP A 156 12.13 -6.16 11.71
N GLU A 157 10.80 -6.10 11.80
CA GLU A 157 9.96 -7.29 11.67
C GLU A 157 10.07 -7.91 10.28
N ALA A 158 10.05 -7.07 9.24
CA ALA A 158 10.23 -7.52 7.86
C ALA A 158 11.60 -8.20 7.68
N GLN A 159 12.67 -7.59 8.19
CA GLN A 159 14.04 -8.12 8.06
C GLN A 159 14.21 -9.43 8.85
N ARG A 160 13.63 -9.56 10.04
CA ARG A 160 13.63 -10.83 10.78
C ARG A 160 12.97 -11.98 10.02
N GLN A 161 11.91 -11.70 9.27
CA GLN A 161 11.17 -12.73 8.54
C GLN A 161 11.77 -13.06 7.17
N LEU A 162 12.28 -12.06 6.45
CA LEU A 162 12.69 -12.19 5.04
C LEU A 162 14.21 -12.25 4.85
N GLY A 163 14.98 -11.68 5.79
CA GLY A 163 16.45 -11.78 5.85
C GLY A 163 17.15 -11.36 4.54
N GLU A 164 18.13 -12.15 4.13
CA GLU A 164 18.97 -11.90 2.95
C GLU A 164 18.25 -12.09 1.60
N ALA A 165 16.99 -12.56 1.61
CA ALA A 165 16.21 -12.64 0.37
C ALA A 165 15.88 -11.26 -0.21
N VAL A 166 16.00 -10.20 0.60
CA VAL A 166 15.71 -8.82 0.23
C VAL A 166 17.00 -8.01 0.22
N SER A 167 17.27 -7.30 -0.87
CA SER A 167 18.49 -6.51 -1.04
C SER A 167 18.43 -5.17 -0.31
N VAL A 168 17.27 -4.50 -0.31
CA VAL A 168 17.10 -3.18 0.29
C VAL A 168 15.87 -3.14 1.19
N TYR A 169 16.07 -2.66 2.42
CA TYR A 169 15.02 -2.35 3.38
C TYR A 169 14.93 -0.83 3.60
N LEU A 170 13.79 -0.21 3.28
CA LEU A 170 13.51 1.18 3.56
C LEU A 170 12.77 1.29 4.89
N ASP A 171 13.41 1.86 5.90
CA ASP A 171 12.81 2.05 7.22
C ASP A 171 12.18 3.43 7.34
N GLY A 172 10.86 3.50 7.21
CA GLY A 172 10.07 4.71 7.40
C GLY A 172 9.50 4.86 8.82
N GLY A 173 9.92 4.00 9.75
CA GLY A 173 9.30 3.89 11.07
C GLY A 173 8.13 2.90 11.09
N PRO A 174 7.39 2.79 12.20
CA PRO A 174 6.26 1.88 12.34
C PRO A 174 5.06 2.33 11.49
N CYS A 175 4.35 1.37 10.88
CA CYS A 175 3.05 1.63 10.27
C CYS A 175 2.00 1.93 11.35
N ALA A 176 1.08 2.88 11.07
CA ALA A 176 0.17 3.42 12.10
C ALA A 176 -0.86 2.39 12.58
N ASP A 177 -1.54 1.67 11.68
CA ASP A 177 -2.78 0.98 12.05
C ASP A 177 -2.77 -0.54 11.89
N ASN A 178 -1.74 -1.14 11.29
CA ASN A 178 -1.64 -2.59 11.04
C ASN A 178 -2.91 -3.21 10.40
N ILE A 179 -3.73 -2.40 9.76
CA ILE A 179 -4.95 -2.84 9.09
C ILE A 179 -4.66 -2.97 7.60
N PRO A 180 -4.88 -4.13 6.97
CA PRO A 180 -4.65 -4.31 5.55
C PRO A 180 -5.63 -3.46 4.71
N SER A 181 -5.31 -3.25 3.43
CA SER A 181 -6.21 -2.54 2.51
C SER A 181 -7.53 -3.29 2.32
N THR A 182 -8.62 -2.55 2.12
CA THR A 182 -9.88 -3.11 1.62
C THR A 182 -9.70 -3.49 0.15
N ILE A 183 -10.30 -4.62 -0.28
CA ILE A 183 -10.21 -5.10 -1.68
C ILE A 183 -11.61 -5.20 -2.27
N LEU A 184 -11.82 -4.49 -3.39
CA LEU A 184 -13.01 -4.61 -4.23
C LEU A 184 -12.66 -5.24 -5.58
N ASP A 185 -13.50 -6.15 -6.04
CA ASP A 185 -13.47 -6.69 -7.41
C ASP A 185 -14.40 -5.88 -8.30
N LEU A 186 -13.84 -5.29 -9.36
CA LEU A 186 -14.53 -4.51 -10.36
C LEU A 186 -14.60 -5.23 -11.72
N THR A 187 -14.27 -6.52 -11.79
CA THR A 187 -14.30 -7.30 -13.05
C THR A 187 -15.71 -7.69 -13.47
N GLY A 188 -16.67 -7.62 -12.55
CA GLY A 188 -18.09 -7.84 -12.78
C GLY A 188 -18.87 -6.55 -13.05
N THR A 189 -20.20 -6.68 -13.20
CA THR A 189 -21.11 -5.54 -13.39
C THR A 189 -21.37 -4.74 -12.12
N ILE A 190 -21.15 -5.35 -10.96
CA ILE A 190 -21.33 -4.75 -9.63
C ILE A 190 -20.05 -4.97 -8.86
N PRO A 191 -19.51 -3.90 -8.19
CA PRO A 191 -18.37 -4.04 -7.28
C PRO A 191 -18.64 -5.11 -6.21
N THR A 192 -17.68 -6.00 -5.99
CA THR A 192 -17.79 -7.08 -5.01
C THR A 192 -16.69 -6.96 -3.96
N LEU A 193 -17.04 -7.00 -2.68
CA LEU A 193 -16.08 -6.98 -1.59
C LEU A 193 -15.35 -8.32 -1.52
N LEU A 194 -14.02 -8.30 -1.76
CA LEU A 194 -13.16 -9.48 -1.61
C LEU A 194 -12.46 -9.55 -0.26
N ARG A 195 -12.22 -8.42 0.38
CA ARG A 195 -11.63 -8.34 1.72
C ARG A 195 -12.02 -7.04 2.39
N ALA A 196 -12.57 -7.13 3.59
CA ALA A 196 -12.70 -5.99 4.48
C ALA A 196 -11.32 -5.56 5.01
N GLY A 197 -11.09 -4.26 5.13
CA GLY A 197 -9.83 -3.66 5.55
C GLY A 197 -10.00 -2.27 6.10
N ALA A 198 -8.99 -1.40 5.93
CA ALA A 198 -8.94 -0.07 6.52
C ALA A 198 -10.08 0.87 6.09
N ILE A 199 -10.64 0.69 4.88
CA ILE A 199 -11.79 1.47 4.44
C ILE A 199 -13.06 0.64 4.65
N SER A 200 -14.01 1.17 5.43
CA SER A 200 -15.28 0.50 5.70
C SER A 200 -16.18 0.44 4.45
N VAL A 201 -17.03 -0.58 4.40
CA VAL A 201 -18.02 -0.74 3.30
C VAL A 201 -18.96 0.46 3.22
N ASP A 202 -19.37 1.02 4.36
CA ASP A 202 -20.24 2.21 4.37
C ASP A 202 -19.57 3.42 3.75
N ARG A 203 -18.26 3.60 3.97
CA ARG A 203 -17.48 4.65 3.32
C ARG A 203 -17.38 4.41 1.80
N LEU A 204 -17.19 3.16 1.36
CA LEU A 204 -17.15 2.82 -0.06
C LEU A 204 -18.52 3.05 -0.74
N ARG A 205 -19.63 2.78 -0.04
CA ARG A 205 -20.99 2.99 -0.53
C ARG A 205 -21.33 4.46 -0.79
N THR A 206 -20.57 5.41 -0.25
CA THR A 206 -20.74 6.84 -0.59
C THR A 206 -20.38 7.14 -2.04
N VAL A 207 -19.58 6.29 -2.68
CA VAL A 207 -19.14 6.40 -4.08
C VAL A 207 -19.80 5.32 -4.95
N ALA A 208 -19.71 4.07 -4.54
CA ALA A 208 -20.34 2.94 -5.20
C ALA A 208 -21.54 2.48 -4.36
N SER A 209 -22.73 3.00 -4.64
CA SER A 209 -23.93 2.79 -3.81
C SER A 209 -24.34 1.32 -3.68
N VAL A 210 -23.98 0.47 -4.64
CA VAL A 210 -24.23 -0.98 -4.64
C VAL A 210 -22.89 -1.71 -4.61
N ILE A 211 -22.61 -2.39 -3.50
CA ILE A 211 -21.46 -3.29 -3.34
C ILE A 211 -22.03 -4.63 -2.90
N ALA A 212 -21.75 -5.68 -3.67
CA ALA A 212 -22.10 -7.04 -3.30
C ALA A 212 -21.15 -7.54 -2.20
N ASP A 213 -21.71 -8.06 -1.12
CA ASP A 213 -20.94 -8.76 -0.10
C ASP A 213 -20.76 -10.23 -0.53
N ASN A 214 -19.53 -10.69 -0.50
CA ASN A 214 -19.28 -12.12 -0.65
C ASN A 214 -19.61 -12.78 0.70
N GLU A 215 -20.72 -13.51 0.80
CA GLU A 215 -21.20 -14.14 2.05
C GLU A 215 -20.14 -15.01 2.76
N GLN A 216 -19.16 -15.52 2.02
CA GLN A 216 -18.03 -16.28 2.58
C GLN A 216 -17.02 -15.41 3.34
N LEU A 217 -17.00 -14.09 3.10
CA LEU A 217 -16.07 -13.16 3.74
C LEU A 217 -16.63 -12.55 5.03
N THR A 218 -17.93 -12.48 5.19
CA THR A 218 -18.57 -12.04 6.44
C THR A 218 -18.27 -12.99 7.59
N ALA A 219 -18.14 -14.28 7.32
CA ALA A 219 -17.73 -15.28 8.33
C ALA A 219 -16.25 -15.13 8.74
N ALA A 220 -15.34 -14.86 7.78
CA ALA A 220 -13.91 -14.70 8.06
C ALA A 220 -13.56 -13.35 8.72
N ALA A 221 -14.36 -12.30 8.47
CA ALA A 221 -14.19 -11.00 9.11
C ALA A 221 -14.70 -11.00 10.56
N ALA A 222 -15.64 -11.87 10.92
CA ALA A 222 -16.13 -12.03 12.28
C ALA A 222 -15.07 -12.64 13.22
N ASP A 223 -14.11 -13.40 12.68
CA ASP A 223 -13.01 -14.00 13.45
C ASP A 223 -11.76 -13.09 13.53
N TYR A 224 -11.74 -11.95 12.83
CA TYR A 224 -10.65 -10.99 12.93
C TYR A 224 -10.73 -10.23 14.23
N LYS A 225 -9.94 -10.65 15.22
CA LYS A 225 -9.69 -9.92 16.45
C LYS A 225 -8.52 -8.98 16.22
N PRO A 226 -8.71 -7.63 16.14
CA PRO A 226 -7.59 -6.71 16.01
C PRO A 226 -6.62 -6.95 17.18
N ALA A 227 -5.33 -7.02 16.88
CA ALA A 227 -4.30 -7.06 17.91
C ALA A 227 -4.46 -5.83 18.80
N ALA A 228 -4.35 -6.03 20.13
CA ALA A 228 -4.44 -4.93 21.09
C ALA A 228 -3.46 -3.80 20.69
N PRO A 229 -3.83 -2.52 20.79
CA PRO A 229 -2.95 -1.41 20.46
C PRO A 229 -1.68 -1.51 21.30
N HIS A 230 -0.53 -1.32 20.61
CA HIS A 230 0.79 -1.38 21.24
C HIS A 230 0.89 -0.33 22.35
N PRO A 231 1.41 -0.67 23.56
CA PRO A 231 1.40 0.22 24.74
C PRO A 231 2.19 1.54 24.58
N LEU A 232 2.91 1.75 23.49
CA LEU A 232 3.73 2.94 23.25
C LEU A 232 3.03 4.08 22.48
N ALA A 233 1.72 3.99 22.24
CA ALA A 233 0.94 5.05 21.59
C ALA A 233 0.31 6.06 22.57
N ARG A 234 0.82 6.18 23.80
CA ARG A 234 0.46 7.26 24.73
C ARG A 234 1.63 8.21 24.82
N ASP A 235 1.45 9.43 24.27
CA ASP A 235 2.34 10.54 24.56
C ASP A 235 2.35 10.78 26.06
N GLU A 236 3.52 11.00 26.64
CA GLU A 236 3.70 11.28 28.08
C GLU A 236 3.06 12.61 28.55
N HIS A 237 2.27 13.27 27.72
CA HIS A 237 1.59 14.52 28.04
C HIS A 237 0.08 14.38 27.78
N GLY A 238 -0.60 13.74 28.74
CA GLY A 238 -2.06 13.64 28.80
C GLY A 238 -2.71 14.97 29.20
N GLY A 239 -2.94 15.87 28.24
CA GLY A 239 -3.73 17.07 28.43
C GLY A 239 -4.52 17.42 27.16
N PRO A 240 -5.82 17.81 27.27
CA PRO A 240 -6.57 18.28 26.11
C PRO A 240 -5.99 19.60 25.62
N ARG A 241 -5.68 19.71 24.31
CA ARG A 241 -5.31 21.00 23.70
C ARG A 241 -6.51 21.94 23.78
N ALA A 242 -6.33 23.03 24.52
CA ALA A 242 -7.26 24.14 24.50
C ALA A 242 -7.26 24.78 23.10
N GLU A 243 -8.45 25.00 22.57
CA GLU A 243 -8.69 25.82 21.38
C GLU A 243 -8.21 27.24 21.66
N GLY A 244 -7.16 27.67 20.98
CA GLY A 244 -6.66 29.04 21.04
C GLY A 244 -7.54 29.95 20.19
N MET A 245 -8.36 30.77 20.85
CA MET A 245 -8.97 31.98 20.30
C MET A 245 -7.87 32.89 19.75
N ILE A 246 -7.89 33.15 18.46
CA ILE A 246 -7.09 34.21 17.84
C ILE A 246 -7.93 35.47 17.87
N ASP A 247 -7.63 36.32 18.84
CA ASP A 247 -8.06 37.71 18.86
C ASP A 247 -6.90 38.57 18.38
N SER A 248 -7.01 39.13 17.19
CA SER A 248 -6.01 40.05 16.63
C SER A 248 -6.56 41.48 16.74
N PRO A 249 -5.90 42.40 17.40
CA PRO A 249 -6.27 43.81 17.31
C PRO A 249 -5.77 44.42 15.99
N VAL A 250 -6.69 45.09 15.33
CA VAL A 250 -6.44 45.92 14.16
C VAL A 250 -5.76 47.22 14.63
N GLU A 251 -4.52 47.46 14.22
CA GLU A 251 -3.87 48.76 14.32
C GLU A 251 -4.19 49.61 13.09
N GLU A 252 -4.85 50.78 13.32
CA GLU A 252 -4.98 51.83 12.32
C GLU A 252 -3.65 52.57 12.11
N PRO A 253 -3.32 53.01 10.87
CA PRO A 253 -2.15 53.83 10.63
C PRO A 253 -2.41 55.31 10.98
N PRO A 254 -1.39 56.05 11.49
CA PRO A 254 -1.54 57.47 11.82
C PRO A 254 -1.57 58.35 10.56
N SER A 255 -2.54 59.29 10.53
CA SER A 255 -2.63 60.37 9.58
C SER A 255 -1.50 61.38 9.78
N GLY A 256 -0.72 61.56 8.71
CA GLY A 256 0.35 62.55 8.66
C GLY A 256 -0.13 63.99 8.54
N GLY A 257 0.58 64.88 9.17
CA GLY A 257 0.65 66.27 8.89
C GLY A 257 1.81 66.59 7.98
#